data_a78862517ab374d232e7e4059e7d4d18
#
_entry.id   a78862517ab374d232e7e4059e7d4d18
#
_cell.length_a   1.000
_cell.length_b   1.000
_cell.length_c   1.000
_cell.angle_alpha   90.00
_cell.angle_beta   90.00
_cell.angle_gamma   90.00
#
_symmetry.space_group_name_H-M   'P 1'
#
loop_
_entity.id
_entity.type
_entity.pdbx_description
1 polymer ?
#
loop_
_entity_poly.entity_id
_entity_poly.type
_entity_poly.pdbx_seq_one_letter_code
_entity_poly.pdbx_strand_id
1 'polypeptide(L)'
;MKNSKAILVTPKHFEIKEAPVPEPGPKEVLIKVEYVGMCGSDIHGFEFGPFIPPKDPNQEIGLGHEVSGEVVKVGSEVTRFKPGDKVLVEPGVPDSSCEYCRTGRYNICPDVDFMATQPNYRGALCQYMTHPEDWVYPVPEGMSMVEAALVEPAAVGMHAAILGGASLGSHIVILGCGTIGLMTLQACRSLGATDITVVDVIPSKLELAKKLGAKEAINGKETDTVKYLRSADKFGDHGVDLVFECGGSAFLAQQAVQLVARGGKIMMVGTQSKPVPIDFLKINREVTIQTSFRYCNDYPRTIEAISTGKFNVKDMVTNVYDYRDVQKAFSDAIDPQKKIDMVKGVVKVAGTPGCE
;
A
#
# COMPACT_ATOMS: atom_id res chain seq x y z
N MET A 1 -0.24 -21.97 23.42
CA MET A 1 0.09 -20.69 22.74
C MET A 1 -0.77 -19.61 23.38
N LYS A 2 -0.21 -18.43 23.59
CA LYS A 2 -0.96 -17.23 24.02
C LYS A 2 -1.10 -16.32 22.81
N ASN A 3 -2.18 -15.56 22.75
CA ASN A 3 -2.37 -14.53 21.73
C ASN A 3 -2.60 -13.18 22.40
N SER A 4 -2.18 -12.12 21.73
CA SER A 4 -2.53 -10.75 22.09
C SER A 4 -2.86 -9.96 20.83
N LYS A 5 -3.67 -8.92 21.00
CA LYS A 5 -4.09 -8.02 19.91
C LYS A 5 -3.90 -6.57 20.35
N ALA A 6 -3.36 -5.74 19.48
CA ALA A 6 -3.36 -4.30 19.66
C ALA A 6 -4.72 -3.75 19.16
N ILE A 7 -5.51 -3.24 20.08
CA ILE A 7 -6.85 -2.70 19.83
C ILE A 7 -6.84 -1.19 19.97
N LEU A 8 -7.37 -0.50 18.98
CA LEU A 8 -7.59 0.94 19.03
C LEU A 8 -8.81 1.22 19.92
N VAL A 9 -8.56 1.67 21.15
CA VAL A 9 -9.63 1.92 22.14
C VAL A 9 -10.28 3.28 21.91
N THR A 10 -9.46 4.27 21.60
CA THR A 10 -9.90 5.62 21.19
C THR A 10 -8.89 6.14 20.17
N PRO A 11 -9.21 7.19 19.38
CA PRO A 11 -8.22 7.84 18.56
C PRO A 11 -6.92 8.13 19.32
N LYS A 12 -5.79 7.78 18.72
CA LYS A 12 -4.42 7.92 19.25
C LYS A 12 -4.10 7.04 20.45
N HIS A 13 -4.92 6.04 20.76
CA HIS A 13 -4.68 5.15 21.90
C HIS A 13 -4.91 3.68 21.60
N PHE A 14 -3.82 2.89 21.62
CA PHE A 14 -3.84 1.44 21.59
C PHE A 14 -3.79 0.83 22.99
N GLU A 15 -4.47 -0.29 23.16
CA GLU A 15 -4.22 -1.23 24.23
C GLU A 15 -3.86 -2.61 23.66
N ILE A 16 -2.83 -3.24 24.23
CA ILE A 16 -2.51 -4.64 23.91
C ILE A 16 -3.30 -5.51 24.89
N LYS A 17 -4.27 -6.27 24.37
CA LYS A 17 -5.15 -7.15 25.14
C LYS A 17 -4.80 -8.61 24.88
N GLU A 18 -4.83 -9.43 25.93
CA GLU A 18 -4.81 -10.88 25.76
C GLU A 18 -6.08 -11.33 25.02
N ALA A 19 -5.91 -12.30 24.14
CA ALA A 19 -6.99 -12.88 23.35
C ALA A 19 -6.77 -14.39 23.20
N PRO A 20 -7.82 -15.18 22.97
CA PRO A 20 -7.63 -16.58 22.60
C PRO A 20 -6.92 -16.68 21.25
N VAL A 21 -6.11 -17.74 21.09
CA VAL A 21 -5.59 -18.11 19.76
C VAL A 21 -6.79 -18.56 18.94
N PRO A 22 -7.04 -17.97 17.76
CA PRO A 22 -8.17 -18.37 16.95
C PRO A 22 -7.99 -19.77 16.37
N GLU A 23 -9.06 -20.53 16.26
CA GLU A 23 -9.06 -21.81 15.57
C GLU A 23 -9.35 -21.58 14.07
N PRO A 24 -8.54 -22.16 13.17
CA PRO A 24 -8.78 -22.02 11.74
C PRO A 24 -10.04 -22.78 11.33
N GLY A 25 -10.88 -22.12 10.52
CA GLY A 25 -11.99 -22.79 9.85
C GLY A 25 -11.49 -23.83 8.84
N PRO A 26 -12.41 -24.62 8.23
CA PRO A 26 -12.01 -25.75 7.37
C PRO A 26 -11.02 -25.38 6.25
N LYS A 27 -11.17 -24.21 5.63
CA LYS A 27 -10.32 -23.69 4.54
C LYS A 27 -9.38 -22.57 4.97
N GLU A 28 -9.17 -22.39 6.27
CA GLU A 28 -8.30 -21.34 6.78
C GLU A 28 -6.97 -21.92 7.30
N VAL A 29 -5.96 -21.10 7.28
CA VAL A 29 -4.68 -21.32 7.94
C VAL A 29 -4.58 -20.43 9.18
N LEU A 30 -4.00 -20.96 10.25
CA LEU A 30 -3.58 -20.19 11.42
C LEU A 30 -2.15 -19.70 11.19
N ILE A 31 -1.96 -18.42 11.19
CA ILE A 31 -0.69 -17.74 10.92
C ILE A 31 -0.15 -17.15 12.21
N LYS A 32 1.10 -17.48 12.57
CA LYS A 32 1.91 -16.73 13.54
C LYS A 32 2.48 -15.53 12.80
N VAL A 33 2.02 -14.34 13.15
CA VAL A 33 2.41 -13.09 12.47
C VAL A 33 3.87 -12.76 12.78
N GLU A 34 4.66 -12.44 11.75
CA GLU A 34 6.04 -12.00 11.92
C GLU A 34 6.20 -10.50 11.74
N TYR A 35 5.67 -9.93 10.65
CA TYR A 35 5.74 -8.50 10.37
C TYR A 35 4.41 -7.97 9.89
N VAL A 36 4.12 -6.74 10.30
CA VAL A 36 2.98 -5.96 9.82
C VAL A 36 3.47 -4.59 9.36
N GLY A 37 3.23 -4.26 8.10
CA GLY A 37 3.50 -2.93 7.57
C GLY A 37 2.48 -1.90 8.09
N MET A 38 2.91 -0.66 8.21
CA MET A 38 2.07 0.47 8.63
C MET A 38 1.56 1.19 7.38
N CYS A 39 0.28 1.06 7.07
CA CYS A 39 -0.37 1.77 5.96
C CYS A 39 -0.82 3.17 6.38
N GLY A 40 -0.88 4.08 5.42
CA GLY A 40 -1.46 5.42 5.65
C GLY A 40 -2.91 5.38 6.13
N SER A 41 -3.69 4.38 5.71
CA SER A 41 -5.08 4.17 6.19
C SER A 41 -5.14 3.75 7.66
N ASP A 42 -4.19 2.90 8.12
CA ASP A 42 -4.08 2.53 9.53
C ASP A 42 -3.65 3.73 10.38
N ILE A 43 -2.69 4.53 9.87
CA ILE A 43 -2.24 5.76 10.55
C ILE A 43 -3.40 6.76 10.67
N HIS A 44 -4.21 6.91 9.61
CA HIS A 44 -5.42 7.73 9.67
C HIS A 44 -6.42 7.16 10.69
N GLY A 45 -6.65 5.84 10.66
CA GLY A 45 -7.52 5.16 11.62
C GLY A 45 -7.06 5.36 13.06
N PHE A 46 -5.76 5.31 13.31
CA PHE A 46 -5.19 5.63 14.62
C PHE A 46 -5.42 7.09 15.02
N GLU A 47 -5.24 8.05 14.10
CA GLU A 47 -5.32 9.47 14.41
C GLU A 47 -6.76 9.96 14.61
N PHE A 48 -7.71 9.49 13.79
CA PHE A 48 -9.07 10.02 13.70
C PHE A 48 -10.19 9.00 13.95
N GLY A 49 -9.85 7.74 14.08
CA GLY A 49 -10.79 6.61 14.01
C GLY A 49 -10.94 6.08 12.58
N PRO A 50 -11.59 4.91 12.41
CA PRO A 50 -11.77 4.29 11.10
C PRO A 50 -12.59 5.18 10.17
N PHE A 51 -12.27 5.19 8.86
CA PHE A 51 -12.99 5.95 7.82
C PHE A 51 -14.50 5.71 7.82
N ILE A 52 -14.89 4.47 8.08
CA ILE A 52 -16.28 4.08 8.27
C ILE A 52 -16.40 3.54 9.69
N PRO A 53 -17.08 4.23 10.60
CA PRO A 53 -17.26 3.74 11.97
C PRO A 53 -18.03 2.42 12.01
N PRO A 54 -17.73 1.52 12.95
CA PRO A 54 -18.49 0.30 13.13
C PRO A 54 -19.95 0.61 13.53
N LYS A 55 -20.87 -0.26 13.09
CA LYS A 55 -22.29 -0.16 13.46
C LYS A 55 -22.51 -0.46 14.94
N ASP A 56 -21.75 -1.42 15.49
CA ASP A 56 -21.73 -1.72 16.92
C ASP A 56 -20.67 -0.84 17.60
N PRO A 57 -21.05 0.04 18.53
CA PRO A 57 -20.11 0.88 19.25
C PRO A 57 -19.12 0.11 20.14
N ASN A 58 -19.42 -1.17 20.44
CA ASN A 58 -18.54 -2.05 21.21
C ASN A 58 -17.62 -2.90 20.33
N GLN A 59 -17.69 -2.75 19.01
CA GLN A 59 -16.82 -3.47 18.09
C GLN A 59 -15.35 -3.12 18.34
N GLU A 60 -14.53 -4.12 18.64
CA GLU A 60 -13.08 -3.92 18.73
C GLU A 60 -12.52 -3.54 17.37
N ILE A 61 -11.63 -2.55 17.35
CA ILE A 61 -10.98 -2.04 16.15
C ILE A 61 -9.51 -2.47 16.18
N GLY A 62 -9.17 -3.45 15.37
CA GLY A 62 -7.80 -3.83 15.06
C GLY A 62 -7.33 -3.11 13.81
N LEU A 63 -6.05 -2.72 13.75
CA LEU A 63 -5.39 -2.12 12.60
C LEU A 63 -4.30 -3.05 12.04
N GLY A 64 -3.78 -2.72 10.85
CA GLY A 64 -2.77 -3.49 10.14
C GLY A 64 -3.37 -4.51 9.16
N HIS A 65 -2.83 -4.51 7.94
CA HIS A 65 -3.27 -5.40 6.85
C HIS A 65 -2.16 -5.80 5.89
N GLU A 66 -0.94 -5.34 6.08
CA GLU A 66 0.24 -5.69 5.29
C GLU A 66 1.05 -6.75 6.06
N VAL A 67 0.86 -8.03 5.77
CA VAL A 67 1.19 -9.13 6.68
C VAL A 67 2.10 -10.18 6.08
N SER A 68 3.09 -10.61 6.86
CA SER A 68 3.82 -11.86 6.66
C SER A 68 3.88 -12.68 7.95
N GLY A 69 4.03 -13.99 7.83
CA GLY A 69 4.09 -14.89 8.99
C GLY A 69 4.37 -16.33 8.62
N GLU A 70 4.20 -17.20 9.59
CA GLU A 70 4.39 -18.64 9.45
C GLU A 70 3.08 -19.38 9.74
N VAL A 71 2.72 -20.34 8.91
CA VAL A 71 1.58 -21.22 9.16
C VAL A 71 1.91 -22.14 10.34
N VAL A 72 1.07 -22.14 11.36
CA VAL A 72 1.26 -23.00 12.56
C VAL A 72 0.20 -24.07 12.70
N LYS A 73 -0.96 -23.90 12.06
CA LYS A 73 -2.06 -24.89 12.02
C LYS A 73 -2.87 -24.66 10.74
N VAL A 74 -3.47 -25.73 10.25
CA VAL A 74 -4.32 -25.69 9.05
C VAL A 74 -5.68 -26.30 9.34
N GLY A 75 -6.71 -25.80 8.67
CA GLY A 75 -8.06 -26.37 8.69
C GLY A 75 -8.14 -27.68 7.94
N SER A 76 -9.22 -28.44 8.14
CA SER A 76 -9.40 -29.81 7.64
C SER A 76 -9.47 -29.93 6.11
N GLU A 77 -9.79 -28.84 5.41
CA GLU A 77 -9.92 -28.80 3.92
C GLU A 77 -8.76 -28.02 3.25
N VAL A 78 -7.79 -27.53 4.03
CA VAL A 78 -6.60 -26.84 3.48
C VAL A 78 -5.73 -27.84 2.72
N THR A 79 -5.34 -27.47 1.51
CA THR A 79 -4.55 -28.32 0.62
C THR A 79 -3.24 -27.68 0.16
N ARG A 80 -3.14 -26.34 0.25
CA ARG A 80 -2.02 -25.57 -0.30
C ARG A 80 -0.88 -25.35 0.67
N PHE A 81 -1.14 -25.45 1.97
CA PHE A 81 -0.18 -25.13 3.02
C PHE A 81 -0.11 -26.18 4.11
N LYS A 82 1.01 -26.19 4.83
CA LYS A 82 1.27 -27.02 6.02
C LYS A 82 1.96 -26.19 7.10
N PRO A 83 1.93 -26.61 8.37
CA PRO A 83 2.71 -25.96 9.43
C PRO A 83 4.19 -25.85 9.08
N GLY A 84 4.78 -24.68 9.36
CA GLY A 84 6.16 -24.31 9.02
C GLY A 84 6.31 -23.54 7.69
N ASP A 85 5.27 -23.48 6.85
CA ASP A 85 5.34 -22.69 5.62
C ASP A 85 5.35 -21.19 5.92
N LYS A 86 6.30 -20.47 5.33
CA LYS A 86 6.36 -19.00 5.37
C LYS A 86 5.40 -18.41 4.36
N VAL A 87 4.61 -17.46 4.79
CA VAL A 87 3.51 -16.92 3.99
C VAL A 87 3.39 -15.40 4.09
N LEU A 88 2.78 -14.83 3.07
CA LEU A 88 2.28 -13.48 3.03
C LEU A 88 0.80 -13.48 2.68
N VAL A 89 0.08 -12.42 3.05
CA VAL A 89 -1.38 -12.40 3.04
C VAL A 89 -1.90 -11.32 2.10
N GLU A 90 -2.84 -11.67 1.24
CA GLU A 90 -3.70 -10.71 0.55
C GLU A 90 -4.92 -10.43 1.44
N PRO A 91 -5.03 -9.22 2.02
CA PRO A 91 -5.92 -8.97 3.16
C PRO A 91 -7.42 -8.88 2.82
N GLY A 92 -7.76 -8.81 1.55
CA GLY A 92 -9.15 -8.67 1.09
C GLY A 92 -9.75 -10.01 0.68
N VAL A 93 -10.80 -10.45 1.36
CA VAL A 93 -11.58 -11.66 1.02
C VAL A 93 -12.90 -11.22 0.38
N PRO A 94 -13.06 -11.31 -0.95
CA PRO A 94 -14.29 -10.92 -1.62
C PRO A 94 -15.38 -11.99 -1.45
N ASP A 95 -16.63 -11.64 -1.77
CA ASP A 95 -17.77 -12.57 -1.74
C ASP A 95 -17.71 -13.66 -2.82
N SER A 96 -16.83 -13.48 -3.82
CA SER A 96 -16.63 -14.37 -4.98
C SER A 96 -17.84 -14.59 -5.87
N SER A 97 -18.99 -13.98 -5.61
CA SER A 97 -20.26 -14.21 -6.30
C SER A 97 -20.79 -13.01 -7.09
N CYS A 98 -20.42 -11.78 -6.70
CA CYS A 98 -20.91 -10.58 -7.35
C CYS A 98 -20.35 -10.40 -8.78
N GLU A 99 -20.92 -9.48 -9.54
CA GLU A 99 -20.50 -9.17 -10.91
C GLU A 99 -19.03 -8.82 -11.01
N TYR A 100 -18.53 -8.02 -10.06
CA TYR A 100 -17.13 -7.60 -10.05
C TYR A 100 -16.18 -8.78 -9.82
N CYS A 101 -16.51 -9.67 -8.89
CA CYS A 101 -15.72 -10.87 -8.64
C CYS A 101 -15.69 -11.78 -9.87
N ARG A 102 -16.86 -12.02 -10.50
CA ARG A 102 -16.98 -12.87 -11.70
C ARG A 102 -16.25 -12.33 -12.92
N THR A 103 -16.03 -11.00 -12.98
CA THR A 103 -15.28 -10.34 -14.06
C THR A 103 -13.82 -10.10 -13.71
N GLY A 104 -13.31 -10.67 -12.59
CA GLY A 104 -11.92 -10.55 -12.18
C GLY A 104 -11.52 -9.20 -11.58
N ARG A 105 -12.50 -8.43 -11.10
CA ARG A 105 -12.30 -7.12 -10.45
C ARG A 105 -12.71 -7.14 -8.98
N TYR A 106 -12.27 -8.15 -8.25
CA TYR A 106 -12.66 -8.38 -6.87
C TYR A 106 -12.23 -7.27 -5.90
N ASN A 107 -11.26 -6.43 -6.26
CA ASN A 107 -10.85 -5.27 -5.47
C ASN A 107 -11.98 -4.24 -5.26
N ILE A 108 -12.98 -4.22 -6.13
CA ILE A 108 -14.17 -3.36 -6.04
C ILE A 108 -15.44 -4.15 -5.69
N CYS A 109 -15.29 -5.34 -5.11
CA CYS A 109 -16.40 -6.09 -4.52
C CYS A 109 -17.05 -5.27 -3.40
N PRO A 110 -18.39 -5.07 -3.42
CA PRO A 110 -19.07 -4.30 -2.37
C PRO A 110 -19.06 -4.99 -1.02
N ASP A 111 -18.95 -6.33 -1.01
CA ASP A 111 -19.01 -7.17 0.19
C ASP A 111 -17.65 -7.76 0.56
N VAL A 112 -16.56 -7.11 0.19
CA VAL A 112 -15.22 -7.56 0.56
C VAL A 112 -15.00 -7.42 2.08
N ASP A 113 -14.60 -8.53 2.73
CA ASP A 113 -14.06 -8.50 4.09
C ASP A 113 -12.56 -8.13 4.00
N PHE A 114 -12.25 -6.86 4.23
CA PHE A 114 -10.88 -6.40 4.16
C PHE A 114 -10.33 -6.12 5.54
N MET A 115 -9.15 -6.67 5.85
CA MET A 115 -8.49 -6.49 7.14
C MET A 115 -8.46 -5.03 7.59
N ALA A 116 -8.62 -4.82 8.91
CA ALA A 116 -8.64 -3.51 9.55
C ALA A 116 -9.78 -2.57 9.11
N THR A 117 -10.76 -3.08 8.31
CA THR A 117 -11.94 -2.34 7.90
C THR A 117 -13.23 -3.15 8.10
N GLN A 118 -14.32 -2.69 7.53
CA GLN A 118 -15.58 -3.43 7.52
C GLN A 118 -15.44 -4.81 6.84
N PRO A 119 -16.27 -5.78 7.23
CA PRO A 119 -17.30 -5.65 8.27
C PRO A 119 -16.77 -5.88 9.69
N ASN A 120 -15.61 -6.53 9.83
CA ASN A 120 -15.17 -7.14 11.08
C ASN A 120 -14.11 -6.35 11.84
N TYR A 121 -13.47 -5.37 11.21
CA TYR A 121 -12.36 -4.56 11.78
C TYR A 121 -11.24 -5.42 12.40
N ARG A 122 -11.04 -6.64 11.88
CA ARG A 122 -9.96 -7.52 12.29
C ARG A 122 -8.66 -7.03 11.70
N GLY A 123 -7.75 -6.57 12.56
CA GLY A 123 -6.41 -6.14 12.15
C GLY A 123 -5.36 -7.21 12.41
N ALA A 124 -4.25 -7.08 11.71
CA ALA A 124 -3.11 -8.00 11.80
C ALA A 124 -2.10 -7.63 12.90
N LEU A 125 -2.29 -6.53 13.63
CA LEU A 125 -1.46 -6.22 14.79
C LEU A 125 -1.82 -7.15 15.97
N CYS A 126 -1.51 -8.44 15.79
CA CYS A 126 -1.74 -9.53 16.73
C CYS A 126 -0.68 -10.63 16.54
N GLN A 127 -0.52 -11.53 17.55
CA GLN A 127 0.46 -12.61 17.44
C GLN A 127 -0.01 -13.75 16.52
N TYR A 128 -1.31 -14.04 16.51
CA TYR A 128 -1.91 -15.10 15.72
C TYR A 128 -3.21 -14.64 15.08
N MET A 129 -3.38 -15.01 13.81
CA MET A 129 -4.60 -14.74 13.04
C MET A 129 -4.95 -15.92 12.15
N THR A 130 -6.22 -16.04 11.75
CA THR A 130 -6.64 -16.97 10.69
C THR A 130 -6.91 -16.23 9.40
N HIS A 131 -6.67 -16.89 8.25
CA HIS A 131 -6.99 -16.38 6.94
C HIS A 131 -7.32 -17.52 5.98
N PRO A 132 -8.25 -17.32 5.00
CA PRO A 132 -8.54 -18.33 3.99
C PRO A 132 -7.32 -18.62 3.11
N GLU A 133 -7.04 -19.91 2.84
CA GLU A 133 -5.85 -20.33 2.08
C GLU A 133 -5.78 -19.74 0.67
N ASP A 134 -6.92 -19.41 0.05
CA ASP A 134 -6.97 -18.85 -1.30
C ASP A 134 -6.35 -17.45 -1.39
N TRP A 135 -6.29 -16.72 -0.29
CA TRP A 135 -5.74 -15.37 -0.15
C TRP A 135 -4.40 -15.34 0.60
N VAL A 136 -3.72 -16.48 0.63
CA VAL A 136 -2.39 -16.64 1.22
C VAL A 136 -1.44 -17.11 0.13
N TYR A 137 -0.22 -16.55 0.12
CA TYR A 137 0.82 -16.87 -0.86
C TYR A 137 2.09 -17.34 -0.15
N PRO A 138 2.82 -18.30 -0.72
CA PRO A 138 4.10 -18.73 -0.18
C PRO A 138 5.13 -17.61 -0.36
N VAL A 139 6.00 -17.44 0.63
CA VAL A 139 7.16 -16.55 0.53
C VAL A 139 8.24 -17.26 -0.29
N PRO A 140 8.69 -16.70 -1.42
CA PRO A 140 9.76 -17.27 -2.23
C PRO A 140 11.08 -17.41 -1.44
N GLU A 141 11.88 -18.39 -1.81
CA GLU A 141 13.24 -18.54 -1.27
C GLU A 141 14.06 -17.26 -1.52
N GLY A 142 14.79 -16.80 -0.52
CA GLY A 142 15.60 -15.57 -0.57
C GLY A 142 14.84 -14.28 -0.23
N MET A 143 13.50 -14.26 -0.26
CA MET A 143 12.71 -13.11 0.18
C MET A 143 12.62 -13.08 1.71
N SER A 144 12.95 -11.96 2.32
CA SER A 144 12.80 -11.77 3.77
C SER A 144 11.33 -11.57 4.16
N MET A 145 10.99 -11.86 5.44
CA MET A 145 9.61 -11.68 5.94
C MET A 145 9.19 -10.21 5.96
N VAL A 146 10.12 -9.27 6.09
CA VAL A 146 9.84 -7.84 5.94
C VAL A 146 9.41 -7.52 4.50
N GLU A 147 10.15 -8.02 3.50
CA GLU A 147 9.80 -7.84 2.09
C GLU A 147 8.46 -8.49 1.77
N ALA A 148 8.19 -9.66 2.32
CA ALA A 148 6.94 -10.39 2.16
C ALA A 148 5.73 -9.57 2.69
N ALA A 149 5.84 -8.91 3.84
CA ALA A 149 4.80 -8.02 4.35
C ALA A 149 4.54 -6.83 3.42
N LEU A 150 5.57 -6.33 2.72
CA LEU A 150 5.48 -5.18 1.83
C LEU A 150 5.01 -5.51 0.40
N VAL A 151 4.69 -6.77 0.11
CA VAL A 151 4.03 -7.14 -1.15
C VAL A 151 2.69 -6.44 -1.29
N GLU A 152 1.96 -6.25 -0.17
CA GLU A 152 0.66 -5.58 -0.18
C GLU A 152 0.74 -4.16 -0.77
N PRO A 153 1.50 -3.20 -0.18
CA PRO A 153 1.57 -1.86 -0.75
C PRO A 153 2.29 -1.82 -2.11
N ALA A 154 3.19 -2.77 -2.40
CA ALA A 154 3.81 -2.90 -3.72
C ALA A 154 2.77 -3.30 -4.78
N ALA A 155 1.80 -4.16 -4.44
CA ALA A 155 0.70 -4.52 -5.33
C ALA A 155 -0.21 -3.32 -5.65
N VAL A 156 -0.40 -2.37 -4.72
CA VAL A 156 -1.09 -1.11 -5.01
C VAL A 156 -0.37 -0.31 -6.10
N GLY A 157 0.95 -0.15 -5.99
CA GLY A 157 1.76 0.50 -7.02
C GLY A 157 1.74 -0.24 -8.35
N MET A 158 1.81 -1.58 -8.32
CA MET A 158 1.74 -2.43 -9.51
C MET A 158 0.40 -2.30 -10.22
N HIS A 159 -0.70 -2.35 -9.49
CA HIS A 159 -2.04 -2.17 -10.03
C HIS A 159 -2.21 -0.80 -10.70
N ALA A 160 -1.78 0.27 -10.02
CA ALA A 160 -1.82 1.62 -10.58
C ALA A 160 -1.01 1.74 -11.88
N ALA A 161 0.20 1.17 -11.91
CA ALA A 161 1.07 1.19 -13.08
C ALA A 161 0.46 0.42 -14.27
N ILE A 162 -0.17 -0.73 -14.02
CA ILE A 162 -0.85 -1.54 -15.03
C ILE A 162 -2.08 -0.81 -15.58
N LEU A 163 -2.95 -0.29 -14.71
CA LEU A 163 -4.11 0.49 -15.11
C LEU A 163 -3.71 1.74 -15.89
N GLY A 164 -2.59 2.35 -15.51
CA GLY A 164 -2.00 3.48 -16.21
C GLY A 164 -1.51 3.14 -17.62
N GLY A 165 -1.13 1.89 -17.84
CA GLY A 165 -0.50 1.45 -19.09
C GLY A 165 0.98 1.80 -19.15
N ALA A 166 1.67 1.85 -18.00
CA ALA A 166 3.10 2.12 -17.95
C ALA A 166 3.89 1.08 -18.76
N SER A 167 4.79 1.54 -19.62
CA SER A 167 5.56 0.69 -20.53
C SER A 167 6.84 1.37 -20.99
N LEU A 168 7.67 0.63 -21.74
CA LEU A 168 8.83 1.21 -22.44
C LEU A 168 8.37 2.33 -23.40
N GLY A 169 9.06 3.46 -23.34
CA GLY A 169 8.78 4.65 -24.15
C GLY A 169 7.78 5.62 -23.55
N SER A 170 7.09 5.26 -22.45
CA SER A 170 6.20 6.19 -21.75
C SER A 170 6.98 7.27 -21.03
N HIS A 171 6.57 8.54 -21.18
CA HIS A 171 6.99 9.65 -20.33
C HIS A 171 6.07 9.74 -19.11
N ILE A 172 6.63 9.49 -17.93
CA ILE A 172 5.86 9.34 -16.69
C ILE A 172 6.26 10.39 -15.67
N VAL A 173 5.27 11.03 -15.06
CA VAL A 173 5.46 11.86 -13.86
C VAL A 173 4.69 11.28 -12.70
N ILE A 174 5.36 11.16 -11.55
CA ILE A 174 4.76 10.71 -10.28
C ILE A 174 4.79 11.88 -9.29
N LEU A 175 3.62 12.34 -8.88
CA LEU A 175 3.44 13.44 -7.94
C LEU A 175 3.24 12.87 -6.53
N GLY A 176 4.26 13.04 -5.69
CA GLY A 176 4.36 12.50 -4.33
C GLY A 176 5.27 11.27 -4.22
N CYS A 177 6.32 11.35 -3.39
CA CYS A 177 7.28 10.27 -3.10
C CYS A 177 7.04 9.64 -1.71
N GLY A 178 5.78 9.53 -1.29
CA GLY A 178 5.41 8.66 -0.17
C GLY A 178 5.54 7.18 -0.53
N THR A 179 5.12 6.29 0.38
CA THR A 179 5.16 4.83 0.15
C THR A 179 4.60 4.47 -1.22
N ILE A 180 3.37 4.89 -1.52
CA ILE A 180 2.69 4.49 -2.76
C ILE A 180 3.34 5.11 -4.01
N GLY A 181 3.81 6.36 -3.96
CA GLY A 181 4.53 6.96 -5.10
C GLY A 181 5.82 6.23 -5.44
N LEU A 182 6.59 5.83 -4.43
CA LEU A 182 7.83 5.05 -4.62
C LEU A 182 7.54 3.60 -5.05
N MET A 183 6.44 2.99 -4.57
CA MET A 183 5.97 1.69 -5.08
C MET A 183 5.55 1.80 -6.56
N THR A 184 4.82 2.85 -6.93
CA THR A 184 4.40 3.12 -8.32
C THR A 184 5.60 3.35 -9.23
N LEU A 185 6.63 4.09 -8.79
CA LEU A 185 7.89 4.28 -9.51
C LEU A 185 8.51 2.93 -9.89
N GLN A 186 8.66 2.06 -8.90
CA GLN A 186 9.31 0.76 -9.10
C GLN A 186 8.44 -0.19 -9.95
N ALA A 187 7.11 -0.13 -9.77
CA ALA A 187 6.17 -0.87 -10.60
C ALA A 187 6.28 -0.46 -12.08
N CYS A 188 6.27 0.85 -12.37
CA CYS A 188 6.46 1.36 -13.73
C CYS A 188 7.79 0.88 -14.34
N ARG A 189 8.88 0.90 -13.55
CA ARG A 189 10.18 0.37 -13.98
C ARG A 189 10.14 -1.13 -14.26
N SER A 190 9.47 -1.90 -13.39
CA SER A 190 9.31 -3.35 -13.59
C SER A 190 8.55 -3.69 -14.86
N LEU A 191 7.65 -2.79 -15.30
CA LEU A 191 6.91 -2.89 -16.56
C LEU A 191 7.70 -2.33 -17.78
N GLY A 192 8.94 -1.91 -17.57
CA GLY A 192 9.86 -1.48 -18.65
C GLY A 192 9.95 0.03 -18.86
N ALA A 193 9.22 0.86 -18.13
CA ALA A 193 9.35 2.31 -18.25
C ALA A 193 10.73 2.80 -17.79
N THR A 194 11.34 3.70 -18.56
CA THR A 194 12.69 4.23 -18.31
C THR A 194 12.71 5.74 -18.11
N ASP A 195 11.68 6.45 -18.54
CA ASP A 195 11.58 7.90 -18.43
C ASP A 195 10.55 8.29 -17.36
N ILE A 196 10.99 8.25 -16.10
CA ILE A 196 10.13 8.51 -14.94
C ILE A 196 10.72 9.67 -14.14
N THR A 197 9.97 10.77 -14.06
CA THR A 197 10.24 11.90 -13.20
C THR A 197 9.37 11.81 -11.95
N VAL A 198 9.96 12.06 -10.80
CA VAL A 198 9.22 12.11 -9.53
C VAL A 198 9.26 13.52 -8.95
N VAL A 199 8.21 13.89 -8.23
CA VAL A 199 8.08 15.21 -7.61
C VAL A 199 7.68 15.04 -6.15
N ASP A 200 8.43 15.66 -5.25
CA ASP A 200 8.10 15.74 -3.82
C ASP A 200 8.67 17.05 -3.25
N VAL A 201 8.41 17.31 -1.99
CA VAL A 201 8.94 18.46 -1.25
C VAL A 201 9.95 18.08 -0.16
N ILE A 202 10.19 16.78 0.02
CA ILE A 202 11.06 16.22 1.06
C ILE A 202 12.35 15.69 0.41
N PRO A 203 13.51 16.30 0.67
CA PRO A 203 14.78 15.94 0.01
C PRO A 203 15.16 14.47 0.19
N SER A 204 15.03 13.90 1.40
CA SER A 204 15.38 12.51 1.68
C SER A 204 14.56 11.52 0.84
N LYS A 205 13.27 11.81 0.58
CA LYS A 205 12.41 10.99 -0.28
C LYS A 205 12.79 11.09 -1.75
N LEU A 206 13.23 12.28 -2.19
CA LEU A 206 13.73 12.48 -3.56
C LEU A 206 15.05 11.72 -3.80
N GLU A 207 15.96 11.73 -2.83
CA GLU A 207 17.19 10.94 -2.89
C GLU A 207 16.89 9.42 -2.93
N LEU A 208 15.95 8.96 -2.13
CA LEU A 208 15.51 7.57 -2.19
C LEU A 208 14.88 7.24 -3.55
N ALA A 209 14.06 8.12 -4.12
CA ALA A 209 13.48 7.93 -5.45
C ALA A 209 14.55 7.79 -6.53
N LYS A 210 15.62 8.59 -6.49
CA LYS A 210 16.78 8.45 -7.39
C LYS A 210 17.45 7.09 -7.21
N LYS A 211 17.69 6.68 -5.97
CA LYS A 211 18.26 5.36 -5.65
C LYS A 211 17.39 4.22 -6.18
N LEU A 212 16.07 4.37 -6.12
CA LEU A 212 15.10 3.41 -6.64
C LEU A 212 14.89 3.52 -8.17
N GLY A 213 15.61 4.45 -8.83
CA GLY A 213 15.74 4.53 -10.28
C GLY A 213 14.84 5.52 -10.98
N ALA A 214 14.39 6.57 -10.29
CA ALA A 214 13.85 7.73 -10.97
C ALA A 214 14.92 8.37 -11.86
N LYS A 215 14.58 8.69 -13.10
CA LYS A 215 15.47 9.41 -14.02
C LYS A 215 15.72 10.84 -13.55
N GLU A 216 14.68 11.46 -13.02
CA GLU A 216 14.71 12.79 -12.45
C GLU A 216 13.88 12.87 -11.17
N ALA A 217 14.35 13.68 -10.21
CA ALA A 217 13.63 13.93 -8.96
C ALA A 217 13.61 15.43 -8.68
N ILE A 218 12.43 16.02 -8.62
CA ILE A 218 12.20 17.47 -8.56
C ILE A 218 11.69 17.85 -7.17
N ASN A 219 12.36 18.83 -6.54
CA ASN A 219 11.85 19.47 -5.35
C ASN A 219 10.82 20.54 -5.72
N GLY A 220 9.55 20.25 -5.52
CA GLY A 220 8.44 21.15 -5.86
C GLY A 220 8.35 22.42 -4.99
N LYS A 221 9.16 22.54 -3.92
CA LYS A 221 9.32 23.82 -3.17
C LYS A 221 10.32 24.77 -3.81
N GLU A 222 11.29 24.22 -4.54
CA GLU A 222 12.39 24.98 -5.12
C GLU A 222 12.17 25.24 -6.61
N THR A 223 11.36 24.38 -7.26
CA THR A 223 11.11 24.42 -8.68
C THR A 223 9.62 24.48 -8.97
N ASP A 224 9.19 25.44 -9.79
CA ASP A 224 7.85 25.40 -10.38
C ASP A 224 7.77 24.20 -11.34
N THR A 225 7.21 23.10 -10.82
CA THR A 225 7.17 21.81 -11.49
C THR A 225 6.51 21.88 -12.88
N VAL A 226 5.38 22.60 -12.97
CA VAL A 226 4.63 22.71 -14.24
C VAL A 226 5.43 23.51 -15.26
N LYS A 227 5.93 24.66 -14.87
CA LYS A 227 6.74 25.51 -15.76
C LYS A 227 7.99 24.79 -16.24
N TYR A 228 8.66 24.05 -15.34
CA TYR A 228 9.87 23.30 -15.66
C TYR A 228 9.59 22.16 -16.63
N LEU A 229 8.63 21.29 -16.33
CA LEU A 229 8.32 20.13 -17.16
C LEU A 229 7.65 20.50 -18.49
N ARG A 230 7.00 21.66 -18.55
CA ARG A 230 6.42 22.23 -19.78
C ARG A 230 7.39 23.12 -20.56
N SER A 231 8.65 23.25 -20.15
CA SER A 231 9.66 23.96 -20.94
C SER A 231 10.01 23.20 -22.23
N ALA A 232 10.53 23.92 -23.23
CA ALA A 232 10.88 23.36 -24.52
C ALA A 232 11.97 22.27 -24.43
N ASP A 233 12.86 22.38 -23.44
CA ASP A 233 13.93 21.41 -23.20
C ASP A 233 13.46 20.14 -22.50
N LYS A 234 12.19 20.07 -22.11
CA LYS A 234 11.55 18.91 -21.43
C LYS A 234 10.43 18.36 -22.30
N PHE A 235 9.20 18.41 -21.83
CA PHE A 235 8.04 17.86 -22.55
C PHE A 235 7.31 18.92 -23.42
N GLY A 236 7.63 20.20 -23.27
CA GLY A 236 7.09 21.30 -24.06
C GLY A 236 5.55 21.31 -24.09
N ASP A 237 5.00 21.66 -25.25
CA ASP A 237 3.55 21.67 -25.47
C ASP A 237 2.94 20.26 -25.59
N HIS A 238 3.77 19.22 -25.83
CA HIS A 238 3.27 17.84 -25.86
C HIS A 238 2.72 17.43 -24.51
N GLY A 239 3.52 17.62 -23.45
CA GLY A 239 3.21 17.19 -22.10
C GLY A 239 3.64 15.75 -21.80
N VAL A 240 3.08 15.18 -20.75
CA VAL A 240 3.46 13.88 -20.18
C VAL A 240 2.40 12.84 -20.50
N ASP A 241 2.80 11.66 -20.98
CA ASP A 241 1.87 10.59 -21.40
C ASP A 241 1.05 10.07 -20.22
N LEU A 242 1.69 9.93 -19.04
CA LEU A 242 1.09 9.33 -17.87
C LEU A 242 1.50 10.08 -16.61
N VAL A 243 0.52 10.57 -15.86
CA VAL A 243 0.73 11.25 -14.58
C VAL A 243 0.05 10.46 -13.47
N PHE A 244 0.83 10.07 -12.45
CA PHE A 244 0.30 9.47 -11.22
C PHE A 244 0.22 10.53 -10.11
N GLU A 245 -0.96 10.75 -9.57
CA GLU A 245 -1.17 11.52 -8.36
C GLU A 245 -1.18 10.55 -7.16
N CYS A 246 -0.11 10.58 -6.35
CA CYS A 246 0.10 9.67 -5.21
C CYS A 246 0.13 10.41 -3.87
N GLY A 247 -0.01 11.73 -3.85
CA GLY A 247 0.06 12.53 -2.63
C GLY A 247 -1.28 12.83 -1.98
N GLY A 248 -2.40 12.58 -2.68
CA GLY A 248 -3.74 12.79 -2.13
C GLY A 248 -4.10 14.26 -1.89
N SER A 249 -3.64 15.19 -2.73
CA SER A 249 -3.93 16.61 -2.55
C SER A 249 -4.50 17.27 -3.81
N ALA A 250 -5.46 18.19 -3.61
CA ALA A 250 -6.05 18.97 -4.69
C ALA A 250 -5.01 19.74 -5.51
N PHE A 251 -3.94 20.21 -4.87
CA PHE A 251 -2.83 20.88 -5.54
C PHE A 251 -2.12 19.98 -6.54
N LEU A 252 -1.76 18.76 -6.14
CA LEU A 252 -1.10 17.80 -7.03
C LEU A 252 -2.03 17.30 -8.14
N ALA A 253 -3.31 17.11 -7.84
CA ALA A 253 -4.30 16.76 -8.84
C ALA A 253 -4.45 17.86 -9.92
N GLN A 254 -4.42 19.14 -9.54
CA GLN A 254 -4.41 20.27 -10.48
C GLN A 254 -3.10 20.37 -11.27
N GLN A 255 -1.95 20.04 -10.67
CA GLN A 255 -0.70 19.92 -11.41
C GLN A 255 -0.76 18.80 -12.45
N ALA A 256 -1.33 17.64 -12.12
CA ALA A 256 -1.52 16.54 -13.06
C ALA A 256 -2.29 16.98 -14.31
N VAL A 257 -3.38 17.74 -14.13
CA VAL A 257 -4.17 18.33 -15.24
C VAL A 257 -3.33 19.24 -16.12
N GLN A 258 -2.37 19.97 -15.55
CA GLN A 258 -1.52 20.90 -16.30
C GLN A 258 -0.35 20.19 -17.01
N LEU A 259 0.04 19.01 -16.53
CA LEU A 259 1.18 18.24 -17.06
C LEU A 259 0.80 17.25 -18.15
N VAL A 260 -0.40 16.67 -18.07
CA VAL A 260 -0.81 15.59 -18.96
C VAL A 260 -0.84 16.00 -20.44
N ALA A 261 -0.38 15.12 -21.32
CA ALA A 261 -0.44 15.27 -22.76
C ALA A 261 -1.88 15.13 -23.30
N ARG A 262 -2.09 15.56 -24.53
CA ARG A 262 -3.31 15.23 -25.30
C ARG A 262 -3.37 13.71 -25.50
N GLY A 263 -4.52 13.10 -25.22
CA GLY A 263 -4.68 11.65 -25.25
C GLY A 263 -3.98 10.92 -24.08
N GLY A 264 -3.31 11.66 -23.19
CA GLY A 264 -2.61 11.08 -22.05
C GLY A 264 -3.55 10.67 -20.91
N LYS A 265 -2.99 10.12 -19.84
CA LYS A 265 -3.75 9.59 -18.73
C LYS A 265 -3.28 10.14 -17.37
N ILE A 266 -4.23 10.46 -16.51
CA ILE A 266 -4.02 10.80 -15.11
C ILE A 266 -4.54 9.65 -14.25
N MET A 267 -3.68 9.05 -13.44
CA MET A 267 -4.02 8.04 -12.46
C MET A 267 -4.09 8.67 -11.07
N MET A 268 -5.29 8.73 -10.51
CA MET A 268 -5.53 9.19 -9.14
C MET A 268 -5.37 8.00 -8.20
N VAL A 269 -4.23 7.94 -7.53
CA VAL A 269 -3.86 6.85 -6.60
C VAL A 269 -3.98 7.32 -5.15
N GLY A 270 -3.62 8.57 -4.89
CA GLY A 270 -3.73 9.18 -3.56
C GLY A 270 -5.19 9.40 -3.16
N THR A 271 -5.52 9.11 -1.90
CA THR A 271 -6.86 9.36 -1.34
C THR A 271 -7.07 10.86 -1.14
N GLN A 272 -8.03 11.43 -1.87
CA GLN A 272 -8.37 12.85 -1.75
C GLN A 272 -9.26 13.09 -0.52
N SER A 273 -8.84 14.00 0.35
CA SER A 273 -9.61 14.36 1.56
C SER A 273 -10.69 15.43 1.32
N LYS A 274 -10.66 16.09 0.16
CA LYS A 274 -11.57 17.16 -0.22
C LYS A 274 -11.90 17.09 -1.71
N PRO A 275 -13.04 17.67 -2.16
CA PRO A 275 -13.35 17.82 -3.58
C PRO A 275 -12.23 18.54 -4.33
N VAL A 276 -11.89 18.05 -5.52
CA VAL A 276 -10.87 18.63 -6.39
C VAL A 276 -11.54 19.28 -7.59
N PRO A 277 -11.45 20.61 -7.78
CA PRO A 277 -11.93 21.26 -8.99
C PRO A 277 -11.01 20.92 -10.17
N ILE A 278 -11.58 20.50 -11.30
CA ILE A 278 -10.88 20.16 -12.53
C ILE A 278 -11.32 21.11 -13.65
N ASP A 279 -10.35 21.73 -14.30
CA ASP A 279 -10.57 22.57 -15.48
C ASP A 279 -10.61 21.71 -16.74
N PHE A 280 -11.81 21.31 -17.16
CA PHE A 280 -12.02 20.48 -18.34
C PHE A 280 -11.63 21.17 -19.66
N LEU A 281 -11.48 22.49 -19.70
CA LEU A 281 -10.97 23.18 -20.89
C LEU A 281 -9.51 22.82 -21.17
N LYS A 282 -8.72 22.54 -20.11
CA LYS A 282 -7.31 22.14 -20.25
C LYS A 282 -7.13 20.69 -20.69
N ILE A 283 -8.10 19.83 -20.42
CA ILE A 283 -8.04 18.39 -20.69
C ILE A 283 -9.04 17.90 -21.73
N ASN A 284 -9.58 18.79 -22.57
CA ASN A 284 -10.62 18.47 -23.55
C ASN A 284 -10.10 17.77 -24.83
N ARG A 285 -8.89 17.18 -24.79
CA ARG A 285 -8.24 16.48 -25.90
C ARG A 285 -8.05 14.99 -25.58
N GLU A 286 -9.14 14.29 -25.30
CA GLU A 286 -9.16 12.83 -25.03
C GLU A 286 -8.33 12.39 -23.83
N VAL A 287 -8.10 13.27 -22.84
CA VAL A 287 -7.41 12.93 -21.61
C VAL A 287 -8.29 12.00 -20.76
N THR A 288 -7.71 10.90 -20.30
CA THR A 288 -8.38 9.99 -19.37
C THR A 288 -8.00 10.33 -17.92
N ILE A 289 -8.98 10.48 -17.03
CA ILE A 289 -8.77 10.51 -15.59
C ILE A 289 -9.35 9.23 -15.01
N GLN A 290 -8.50 8.44 -14.34
CA GLN A 290 -8.89 7.15 -13.76
C GLN A 290 -8.41 7.06 -12.31
N THR A 291 -9.24 6.56 -11.41
CA THR A 291 -8.84 6.22 -10.05
C THR A 291 -8.26 4.82 -10.00
N SER A 292 -7.30 4.59 -9.09
CA SER A 292 -6.82 3.26 -8.71
C SER A 292 -7.30 2.93 -7.30
N PHE A 293 -7.72 1.68 -7.08
CA PHE A 293 -8.20 1.24 -5.78
C PHE A 293 -7.66 -0.14 -5.44
N ARG A 294 -6.82 -0.21 -4.39
CA ARG A 294 -6.19 -1.46 -3.95
C ARG A 294 -5.45 -2.14 -5.12
N TYR A 295 -5.69 -3.42 -5.36
CA TYR A 295 -5.10 -4.26 -6.41
C TYR A 295 -6.05 -5.42 -6.74
N CYS A 296 -5.84 -6.03 -7.90
CA CYS A 296 -6.62 -7.17 -8.35
C CYS A 296 -5.76 -8.09 -9.22
N ASN A 297 -5.57 -9.35 -8.79
CA ASN A 297 -4.71 -10.34 -9.47
C ASN A 297 -3.23 -9.93 -9.61
N ASP A 298 -2.75 -9.01 -8.77
CA ASP A 298 -1.40 -8.43 -8.90
C ASP A 298 -0.37 -9.04 -7.93
N TYR A 299 -0.81 -9.83 -6.93
CA TYR A 299 0.11 -10.46 -5.97
C TYR A 299 1.16 -11.35 -6.63
N PRO A 300 0.82 -12.31 -7.51
CA PRO A 300 1.83 -13.19 -8.11
C PRO A 300 2.93 -12.43 -8.84
N ARG A 301 2.58 -11.44 -9.67
CA ARG A 301 3.55 -10.64 -10.42
C ARG A 301 4.35 -9.69 -9.53
N THR A 302 3.77 -9.20 -8.45
CA THR A 302 4.46 -8.34 -7.49
C THR A 302 5.46 -9.15 -6.68
N ILE A 303 5.09 -10.35 -6.23
CA ILE A 303 5.99 -11.32 -5.58
C ILE A 303 7.17 -11.63 -6.51
N GLU A 304 6.91 -11.92 -7.78
CA GLU A 304 7.96 -12.18 -8.77
C GLU A 304 8.87 -10.96 -8.96
N ALA A 305 8.32 -9.76 -9.07
CA ALA A 305 9.12 -8.54 -9.26
C ALA A 305 10.03 -8.27 -8.06
N ILE A 306 9.59 -8.53 -6.83
CA ILE A 306 10.39 -8.36 -5.61
C ILE A 306 11.44 -9.48 -5.52
N SER A 307 11.05 -10.75 -5.70
CA SER A 307 11.96 -11.91 -5.57
C SER A 307 13.08 -11.90 -6.62
N THR A 308 12.84 -11.33 -7.79
CA THR A 308 13.84 -11.18 -8.86
C THR A 308 14.66 -9.89 -8.75
N GLY A 309 14.44 -9.06 -7.72
CA GLY A 309 15.15 -7.80 -7.50
C GLY A 309 14.76 -6.66 -8.44
N LYS A 310 13.73 -6.82 -9.27
CA LYS A 310 13.19 -5.74 -10.11
C LYS A 310 12.44 -4.68 -9.31
N PHE A 311 12.01 -5.06 -8.10
CA PHE A 311 11.29 -4.20 -7.19
C PHE A 311 11.94 -4.27 -5.80
N ASN A 312 12.54 -3.18 -5.34
CA ASN A 312 13.27 -3.12 -4.07
C ASN A 312 12.40 -2.47 -2.99
N VAL A 313 11.70 -3.27 -2.21
CA VAL A 313 10.91 -2.79 -1.06
C VAL A 313 11.75 -2.64 0.20
N LYS A 314 12.88 -3.33 0.30
CA LYS A 314 13.75 -3.33 1.49
C LYS A 314 14.29 -1.95 1.82
N ASP A 315 14.75 -1.22 0.81
CA ASP A 315 15.29 0.13 0.98
C ASP A 315 14.22 1.18 1.34
N MET A 316 12.95 0.82 1.23
CA MET A 316 11.85 1.69 1.64
C MET A 316 11.52 1.62 3.12
N VAL A 317 11.99 0.58 3.82
CA VAL A 317 11.77 0.42 5.27
C VAL A 317 12.67 1.38 6.02
N THR A 318 12.09 2.44 6.54
CA THR A 318 12.82 3.47 7.32
C THR A 318 12.77 3.23 8.82
N ASN A 319 11.71 2.59 9.30
CA ASN A 319 11.47 2.40 10.72
C ASN A 319 10.97 0.99 11.01
N VAL A 320 11.59 0.33 12.00
CA VAL A 320 11.17 -0.98 12.51
C VAL A 320 10.88 -0.82 13.99
N TYR A 321 9.69 -1.25 14.43
CA TYR A 321 9.25 -1.19 15.82
C TYR A 321 8.94 -2.59 16.32
N ASP A 322 9.19 -2.84 17.60
CA ASP A 322 8.69 -4.05 18.25
C ASP A 322 7.18 -3.94 18.50
N TYR A 323 6.49 -5.06 18.48
CA TYR A 323 5.03 -5.12 18.69
C TYR A 323 4.56 -4.44 19.97
N ARG A 324 5.35 -4.52 21.06
CA ARG A 324 5.04 -3.84 22.32
C ARG A 324 5.09 -2.32 22.21
N ASP A 325 5.82 -1.81 21.24
CA ASP A 325 5.96 -0.38 20.95
C ASP A 325 4.96 0.12 19.89
N VAL A 326 3.88 -0.66 19.61
CA VAL A 326 2.89 -0.29 18.59
C VAL A 326 2.30 1.11 18.84
N GLN A 327 2.02 1.46 20.10
CA GLN A 327 1.58 2.82 20.46
C GLN A 327 2.60 3.88 20.02
N LYS A 328 3.89 3.64 20.27
CA LYS A 328 4.98 4.55 19.86
C LYS A 328 5.10 4.60 18.33
N ALA A 329 5.02 3.45 17.65
CA ALA A 329 5.11 3.37 16.19
C ALA A 329 4.11 4.29 15.50
N PHE A 330 2.85 4.22 15.91
CA PHE A 330 1.79 5.05 15.33
C PHE A 330 1.84 6.49 15.81
N SER A 331 2.29 6.74 17.04
CA SER A 331 2.53 8.12 17.52
C SER A 331 3.64 8.81 16.74
N ASP A 332 4.73 8.10 16.44
CA ASP A 332 5.83 8.62 15.60
C ASP A 332 5.35 8.91 14.15
N ALA A 333 4.45 8.08 13.61
CA ALA A 333 3.90 8.26 12.27
C ALA A 333 2.97 9.48 12.10
N ILE A 334 2.39 9.97 13.18
CA ILE A 334 1.58 11.22 13.16
C ILE A 334 2.36 12.45 13.66
N ASP A 335 3.50 12.26 14.29
CA ASP A 335 4.35 13.35 14.77
C ASP A 335 4.92 14.15 13.57
N PRO A 336 4.68 15.47 13.49
CA PRO A 336 5.11 16.28 12.35
C PRO A 336 6.61 16.26 12.07
N GLN A 337 7.46 16.05 13.09
CA GLN A 337 8.91 16.02 12.93
C GLN A 337 9.41 14.63 12.50
N LYS A 338 8.86 13.58 13.08
CA LYS A 338 9.32 12.20 12.84
C LYS A 338 8.81 11.61 11.54
N LYS A 339 7.56 11.96 11.13
CA LYS A 339 6.95 11.46 9.89
C LYS A 339 7.60 12.00 8.61
N ILE A 340 8.37 13.08 8.69
CA ILE A 340 8.96 13.72 7.49
C ILE A 340 9.78 12.72 6.70
N ASP A 341 10.71 12.03 7.36
CA ASP A 341 11.62 11.08 6.73
C ASP A 341 11.09 9.64 6.74
N MET A 342 9.95 9.40 7.37
CA MET A 342 9.32 8.07 7.36
C MET A 342 8.72 7.80 5.99
N VAL A 343 9.25 6.78 5.31
CA VAL A 343 8.69 6.25 4.07
C VAL A 343 7.81 5.05 4.37
N LYS A 344 8.37 4.04 5.04
CA LYS A 344 7.65 2.85 5.46
C LYS A 344 8.06 2.43 6.87
N GLY A 345 7.09 2.43 7.77
CA GLY A 345 7.21 1.80 9.08
C GLY A 345 6.72 0.36 9.04
N VAL A 346 7.36 -0.51 9.80
CA VAL A 346 6.91 -1.89 10.02
C VAL A 346 6.95 -2.25 11.49
N VAL A 347 6.01 -3.09 11.93
CA VAL A 347 5.95 -3.64 13.27
C VAL A 347 6.39 -5.10 13.20
N LYS A 348 7.46 -5.45 13.94
CA LYS A 348 7.93 -6.81 14.13
C LYS A 348 7.13 -7.44 15.28
N VAL A 349 6.41 -8.50 15.02
CA VAL A 349 5.56 -9.19 15.99
C VAL A 349 6.28 -10.40 16.59
N ALA A 350 6.75 -11.34 15.76
CA ALA A 350 7.43 -12.53 16.24
C ALA A 350 8.83 -12.22 16.79
N GLY A 351 9.21 -12.91 17.85
CA GLY A 351 10.52 -12.73 18.52
C GLY A 351 10.61 -11.44 19.36
N THR A 352 9.52 -10.69 19.53
CA THR A 352 9.42 -9.62 20.52
C THR A 352 9.28 -10.27 21.92
N PRO A 353 10.05 -9.83 22.93
CA PRO A 353 9.97 -10.41 24.28
C PRO A 353 8.53 -10.45 24.81
N GLY A 354 8.06 -11.63 25.24
CA GLY A 354 6.69 -11.90 25.68
C GLY A 354 5.67 -12.16 24.56
N CYS A 355 6.14 -12.31 23.31
CA CYS A 355 5.40 -12.84 22.18
C CYS A 355 5.91 -14.25 21.79
N GLU A 356 6.50 -15.00 22.76
CA GLU A 356 7.01 -16.37 22.59
C GLU A 356 5.89 -17.41 22.53
#